data_92537c3929bd3a1e7e056bd9ebee29f8
#
_entry.id   92537c3929bd3a1e7e056bd9ebee29f8
#
_cell.length_a   1.000
_cell.length_b   1.000
_cell.length_c   1.000
_cell.angle_alpha   90.00
_cell.angle_beta   90.00
_cell.angle_gamma   90.00
#
_symmetry.space_group_name_H-M   'P 1'
#
loop_
_entity.id
_entity.type
_entity.pdbx_description
1 polymer ?
#
loop_
_entity_poly.entity_id
_entity_poly.type
_entity_poly.pdbx_seq_one_letter_code
_entity_poly.pdbx_strand_id
1 'polypeptide(L)'
;MNIHDNLTRRQLLASTAASALALSPTFSQAQAAWPTKPLRLVVPFAPGGSSEIVARALAGEMGKTIGQSVFVDNKPGGAGNIAMQEVANATDDHTLILGHIGTLAVNPYIFPKLSYDANKDFTPITLISKVPSLYVVHPDLPVKNLKEFVAYAKANPGKLNYGSAGNGSAGHLAFEYLKMVS
;
A
#
# COMPACT_ATOMS: atom_id res chain seq x y z
N MET A 1 -10.41 -51.03 -63.17
CA MET A 1 -10.00 -49.61 -63.30
C MET A 1 -9.08 -49.32 -62.11
N ASN A 2 -7.75 -49.59 -62.30
CA ASN A 2 -6.77 -49.44 -61.23
C ASN A 2 -6.20 -48.00 -61.35
N ILE A 3 -6.57 -47.21 -60.40
CA ILE A 3 -5.95 -45.87 -60.19
C ILE A 3 -4.83 -46.02 -59.22
N HIS A 4 -3.60 -46.26 -59.73
CA HIS A 4 -2.38 -46.09 -58.92
C HIS A 4 -1.91 -44.68 -59.07
N ASP A 5 -2.36 -43.77 -58.19
CA ASP A 5 -1.78 -42.45 -58.09
C ASP A 5 -0.36 -42.58 -57.55
N ASN A 6 0.63 -42.53 -58.44
CA ASN A 6 2.05 -42.48 -58.13
C ASN A 6 2.35 -41.08 -57.54
N LEU A 7 2.35 -40.96 -56.21
CA LEU A 7 2.85 -39.78 -55.53
C LEU A 7 4.30 -39.53 -55.93
N THR A 8 4.54 -38.41 -56.55
CA THR A 8 5.89 -38.02 -56.99
C THR A 8 6.80 -37.71 -55.76
N ARG A 9 8.10 -38.00 -55.88
CA ARG A 9 9.10 -37.70 -54.80
C ARG A 9 8.98 -36.23 -54.30
N ARG A 10 8.62 -35.30 -55.17
CA ARG A 10 8.38 -33.89 -54.82
C ARG A 10 7.17 -33.70 -53.87
N GLN A 11 6.09 -34.43 -54.08
CA GLN A 11 4.89 -34.33 -53.23
C GLN A 11 5.13 -34.96 -51.85
N LEU A 12 5.91 -36.05 -51.79
CA LEU A 12 6.33 -36.65 -50.50
C LEU A 12 7.26 -35.72 -49.69
N LEU A 13 8.19 -35.05 -50.36
CA LEU A 13 9.08 -34.08 -49.69
C LEU A 13 8.35 -32.80 -49.26
N ALA A 14 7.35 -32.36 -49.98
CA ALA A 14 6.53 -31.21 -49.65
C ALA A 14 5.60 -31.53 -48.46
N SER A 15 5.04 -32.73 -48.35
CA SER A 15 4.19 -33.14 -47.23
C SER A 15 4.99 -33.35 -45.93
N THR A 16 6.21 -33.87 -45.99
CA THR A 16 7.08 -33.98 -44.81
C THR A 16 7.56 -32.63 -44.30
N ALA A 17 7.85 -31.66 -45.20
CA ALA A 17 8.22 -30.30 -44.79
C ALA A 17 7.05 -29.54 -44.13
N ALA A 18 5.81 -29.72 -44.67
CA ALA A 18 4.62 -29.11 -44.04
C ALA A 18 4.28 -29.70 -42.67
N SER A 19 4.50 -31.00 -42.48
CA SER A 19 4.29 -31.66 -41.16
C SER A 19 5.31 -31.25 -40.11
N ALA A 20 6.58 -30.95 -40.50
CA ALA A 20 7.60 -30.48 -39.61
C ALA A 20 7.34 -29.04 -39.09
N LEU A 21 6.70 -28.17 -39.90
CA LEU A 21 6.30 -26.83 -39.46
C LEU A 21 5.09 -26.87 -38.50
N ALA A 22 4.21 -27.85 -38.62
CA ALA A 22 3.05 -27.98 -37.73
C ALA A 22 3.41 -28.50 -36.33
N LEU A 23 4.59 -29.09 -36.17
CA LEU A 23 5.12 -29.61 -34.89
C LEU A 23 6.07 -28.63 -34.19
N SER A 24 6.17 -27.37 -34.64
CA SER A 24 6.93 -26.36 -33.94
C SER A 24 6.28 -26.17 -32.56
N PRO A 25 6.97 -26.47 -31.44
CA PRO A 25 6.42 -26.20 -30.13
C PRO A 25 6.16 -24.69 -30.08
N THR A 26 4.92 -24.29 -30.01
CA THR A 26 4.59 -22.94 -29.56
C THR A 26 5.17 -22.83 -28.16
N PHE A 27 6.32 -22.18 -28.06
CA PHE A 27 6.80 -21.72 -26.76
C PHE A 27 5.74 -20.75 -26.24
N SER A 28 4.74 -21.31 -25.55
CA SER A 28 3.90 -20.53 -24.66
C SER A 28 4.89 -19.86 -23.73
N GLN A 29 5.15 -18.57 -23.93
CA GLN A 29 5.83 -17.77 -22.92
C GLN A 29 4.91 -17.83 -21.70
N ALA A 30 5.19 -18.77 -20.80
CA ALA A 30 4.57 -18.77 -19.49
C ALA A 30 4.89 -17.41 -18.91
N GLN A 31 3.93 -16.51 -18.95
CA GLN A 31 4.06 -15.20 -18.35
C GLN A 31 4.46 -15.43 -16.89
N ALA A 32 5.65 -14.97 -16.52
CA ALA A 32 6.19 -15.22 -15.20
C ALA A 32 5.11 -14.81 -14.17
N ALA A 33 4.75 -15.76 -13.31
CA ALA A 33 3.69 -15.54 -12.34
C ALA A 33 4.03 -14.31 -11.49
N TRP A 34 3.13 -13.36 -11.43
CA TRP A 34 3.29 -12.20 -10.54
C TRP A 34 3.23 -12.67 -9.06
N PRO A 35 4.09 -12.12 -8.18
CA PRO A 35 5.10 -11.07 -8.38
C PRO A 35 6.44 -11.61 -8.90
N THR A 36 7.05 -10.90 -9.85
CA THR A 36 8.33 -11.29 -10.47
C THR A 36 9.55 -10.76 -9.72
N LYS A 37 9.35 -9.84 -8.79
CA LYS A 37 10.38 -9.18 -7.97
C LYS A 37 9.80 -8.82 -6.59
N PRO A 38 10.63 -8.42 -5.63
CA PRO A 38 10.16 -7.97 -4.32
C PRO A 38 9.11 -6.87 -4.40
N LEU A 39 8.10 -6.95 -3.53
CA LEU A 39 7.08 -5.90 -3.37
C LEU A 39 7.56 -4.85 -2.37
N ARG A 40 7.31 -3.61 -2.69
CA ARG A 40 7.56 -2.46 -1.84
C ARG A 40 6.25 -2.01 -1.20
N LEU A 41 6.17 -2.04 0.13
CA LEU A 41 5.02 -1.51 0.89
C LEU A 41 5.40 -0.17 1.52
N VAL A 42 4.93 0.90 0.92
CA VAL A 42 5.19 2.27 1.38
C VAL A 42 4.29 2.62 2.56
N VAL A 43 4.89 3.20 3.61
CA VAL A 43 4.17 3.68 4.80
C VAL A 43 4.38 5.20 4.89
N PRO A 44 3.30 6.01 4.85
CA PRO A 44 3.39 7.48 4.73
C PRO A 44 3.77 8.21 6.02
N PHE A 45 4.21 7.49 7.05
CA PHE A 45 4.54 8.05 8.36
C PHE A 45 5.89 7.59 8.89
N ALA A 46 6.38 8.31 9.89
CA ALA A 46 7.63 7.98 10.57
C ALA A 46 7.59 6.56 11.18
N PRO A 47 8.75 5.88 11.24
CA PRO A 47 8.85 4.59 11.88
C PRO A 47 8.47 4.65 13.38
N GLY A 48 8.05 3.49 13.92
CA GLY A 48 7.61 3.34 15.33
C GLY A 48 6.10 3.54 15.53
N GLY A 49 5.35 4.04 14.55
CA GLY A 49 3.90 4.19 14.64
C GLY A 49 3.12 2.91 14.33
N SER A 50 1.82 2.91 14.67
CA SER A 50 0.92 1.77 14.42
C SER A 50 0.88 1.34 12.94
N SER A 51 0.99 2.29 12.02
CA SER A 51 1.01 2.00 10.58
C SER A 51 2.20 1.12 10.20
N GLU A 52 3.40 1.40 10.73
CA GLU A 52 4.58 0.58 10.47
C GLU A 52 4.45 -0.81 11.09
N ILE A 53 3.98 -0.90 12.34
CA ILE A 53 3.81 -2.18 13.02
C ILE A 53 2.87 -3.10 12.21
N VAL A 54 1.74 -2.56 11.76
CA VAL A 54 0.79 -3.30 10.91
C VAL A 54 1.41 -3.66 9.57
N ALA A 55 2.11 -2.72 8.92
CA ALA A 55 2.75 -2.97 7.63
C ALA A 55 3.82 -4.07 7.71
N ARG A 56 4.65 -4.09 8.77
CA ARG A 56 5.69 -5.12 8.94
C ARG A 56 5.09 -6.50 9.22
N ALA A 57 4.05 -6.57 10.04
CA ALA A 57 3.34 -7.82 10.30
C ALA A 57 2.74 -8.39 9.00
N LEU A 58 2.07 -7.53 8.23
CA LEU A 58 1.49 -7.91 6.93
C LEU A 58 2.59 -8.35 5.95
N ALA A 59 3.66 -7.56 5.81
CA ALA A 59 4.76 -7.85 4.88
C ALA A 59 5.38 -9.23 5.13
N GLY A 60 5.57 -9.59 6.41
CA GLY A 60 6.09 -10.90 6.80
C GLY A 60 5.20 -12.06 6.35
N GLU A 61 3.89 -11.97 6.53
CA GLU A 61 2.96 -13.02 6.15
C GLU A 61 2.70 -13.04 4.62
N MET A 62 2.59 -11.87 4.01
CA MET A 62 2.48 -11.77 2.55
C MET A 62 3.66 -12.44 1.85
N GLY A 63 4.89 -12.15 2.29
CA GLY A 63 6.09 -12.71 1.68
C GLY A 63 6.09 -14.24 1.67
N LYS A 64 5.62 -14.87 2.74
CA LYS A 64 5.47 -16.34 2.83
C LYS A 64 4.44 -16.86 1.84
N THR A 65 3.34 -16.15 1.66
CA THR A 65 2.22 -16.59 0.81
C THR A 65 2.52 -16.42 -0.67
N ILE A 66 3.13 -15.31 -1.05
CA ILE A 66 3.35 -14.95 -2.46
C ILE A 66 4.70 -15.42 -3.01
N GLY A 67 5.58 -15.98 -2.16
CA GLY A 67 6.90 -16.48 -2.55
C GLY A 67 7.92 -15.40 -2.94
N GLN A 68 7.64 -14.13 -2.62
CA GLN A 68 8.54 -13.00 -2.85
C GLN A 68 8.66 -12.15 -1.59
N SER A 69 9.80 -11.50 -1.39
CA SER A 69 9.97 -10.61 -0.25
C SER A 69 9.07 -9.38 -0.37
N VAL A 70 8.53 -8.95 0.77
CA VAL A 70 7.81 -7.67 0.89
C VAL A 70 8.58 -6.82 1.88
N PHE A 71 9.06 -5.65 1.44
CA PHE A 71 9.78 -4.75 2.33
C PHE A 71 8.98 -3.48 2.60
N VAL A 72 9.06 -3.03 3.86
CA VAL A 72 8.39 -1.81 4.32
C VAL A 72 9.34 -0.62 4.12
N ASP A 73 8.86 0.42 3.43
CA ASP A 73 9.57 1.67 3.19
C ASP A 73 8.80 2.84 3.81
N ASN A 74 9.33 3.39 4.90
CA ASN A 74 8.74 4.56 5.55
C ASN A 74 9.11 5.84 4.80
N LYS A 75 8.11 6.58 4.35
CA LYS A 75 8.24 7.86 3.61
C LYS A 75 7.46 8.96 4.33
N PRO A 76 7.95 9.47 5.46
CA PRO A 76 7.27 10.54 6.17
C PRO A 76 7.39 11.88 5.42
N GLY A 77 6.45 12.78 5.71
CA GLY A 77 6.49 14.16 5.24
C GLY A 77 5.21 14.62 4.55
N GLY A 78 4.93 15.93 4.64
CA GLY A 78 3.75 16.55 4.05
C GLY A 78 2.42 15.93 4.49
N ALA A 79 2.28 15.49 5.74
CA ALA A 79 1.13 14.75 6.24
C ALA A 79 0.86 13.45 5.45
N GLY A 80 1.90 12.81 4.94
CA GLY A 80 1.85 11.61 4.12
C GLY A 80 1.70 11.88 2.61
N ASN A 81 1.54 13.13 2.20
CA ASN A 81 1.31 13.47 0.79
C ASN A 81 2.50 13.13 -0.10
N ILE A 82 3.74 13.18 0.42
CA ILE A 82 4.95 12.81 -0.33
C ILE A 82 4.89 11.34 -0.75
N ALA A 83 4.58 10.47 0.20
CA ALA A 83 4.45 9.03 -0.07
C ALA A 83 3.32 8.73 -1.04
N MET A 84 2.16 9.36 -0.86
CA MET A 84 1.01 9.19 -1.73
C MET A 84 1.33 9.60 -3.16
N GLN A 85 1.96 10.75 -3.36
CA GLN A 85 2.39 11.22 -4.68
C GLN A 85 3.39 10.26 -5.34
N GLU A 86 4.37 9.77 -4.58
CA GLU A 86 5.37 8.83 -5.10
C GLU A 86 4.71 7.55 -5.61
N VAL A 87 3.76 7.00 -4.84
CA VAL A 87 3.07 5.76 -5.24
C VAL A 87 2.05 5.99 -6.34
N ALA A 88 1.35 7.11 -6.37
CA ALA A 88 0.46 7.48 -7.47
C ALA A 88 1.18 7.55 -8.83
N ASN A 89 2.47 7.89 -8.82
CA ASN A 89 3.32 7.94 -10.01
C ASN A 89 4.10 6.65 -10.28
N ALA A 90 3.97 5.63 -9.41
CA ALA A 90 4.65 4.36 -9.62
C ALA A 90 4.01 3.57 -10.79
N THR A 91 4.85 3.04 -11.68
CA THR A 91 4.41 2.30 -12.87
C THR A 91 4.89 0.86 -12.87
N ASP A 92 5.44 0.40 -11.73
CA ASP A 92 6.15 -0.87 -11.66
C ASP A 92 5.30 -2.06 -11.19
N ASP A 93 4.00 -1.88 -10.97
CA ASP A 93 3.01 -2.87 -10.49
C ASP A 93 3.42 -3.68 -9.23
N HIS A 94 4.56 -3.32 -8.60
CA HIS A 94 5.12 -3.96 -7.41
C HIS A 94 5.22 -2.99 -6.21
N THR A 95 4.66 -1.79 -6.34
CA THR A 95 4.64 -0.80 -5.27
C THR A 95 3.22 -0.65 -4.70
N LEU A 96 3.11 -0.90 -3.41
CA LEU A 96 1.89 -0.79 -2.62
C LEU A 96 2.00 0.38 -1.63
N ILE A 97 0.88 0.94 -1.22
CA ILE A 97 0.84 1.93 -0.14
C ILE A 97 -0.13 1.50 0.96
N LEU A 98 0.29 1.70 2.20
CA LEU A 98 -0.61 1.61 3.34
C LEU A 98 -1.46 2.89 3.39
N GLY A 99 -2.66 2.83 2.84
CA GLY A 99 -3.63 3.91 2.93
C GLY A 99 -4.04 4.18 4.38
N HIS A 100 -4.26 5.44 4.72
CA HIS A 100 -4.57 5.87 6.06
C HIS A 100 -5.67 6.94 6.04
N ILE A 101 -6.44 7.06 7.13
CA ILE A 101 -7.53 8.05 7.24
C ILE A 101 -7.06 9.47 6.89
N GLY A 102 -5.87 9.87 7.33
CA GLY A 102 -5.28 11.17 7.00
C GLY A 102 -5.11 11.34 5.50
N THR A 103 -4.40 10.44 4.86
CA THR A 103 -4.04 10.56 3.44
C THR A 103 -5.21 10.36 2.49
N LEU A 104 -6.16 9.48 2.82
CA LEU A 104 -7.25 9.12 1.91
C LEU A 104 -8.54 9.93 2.16
N ALA A 105 -8.82 10.31 3.41
CA ALA A 105 -10.10 10.92 3.76
C ALA A 105 -10.00 12.36 4.26
N VAL A 106 -8.89 12.75 4.91
CA VAL A 106 -8.78 14.08 5.55
C VAL A 106 -8.00 15.07 4.67
N ASN A 107 -6.85 14.64 4.12
CA ASN A 107 -6.00 15.54 3.33
C ASN A 107 -6.70 16.17 2.12
N PRO A 108 -7.64 15.52 1.42
CA PRO A 108 -8.42 16.17 0.36
C PRO A 108 -9.20 17.41 0.79
N TYR A 109 -9.51 17.53 2.07
CA TYR A 109 -10.27 18.67 2.61
C TYR A 109 -9.42 19.73 3.31
N ILE A 110 -8.20 19.39 3.73
CA ILE A 110 -7.34 20.32 4.46
C ILE A 110 -6.21 20.90 3.62
N PHE A 111 -5.87 20.27 2.50
CA PHE A 111 -4.86 20.79 1.57
C PHE A 111 -5.55 21.36 0.31
N PRO A 112 -5.35 22.65 0.01
CA PRO A 112 -6.00 23.28 -1.14
C PRO A 112 -5.51 22.74 -2.49
N LYS A 113 -4.32 22.11 -2.50
CA LYS A 113 -3.74 21.48 -3.68
C LYS A 113 -3.03 20.21 -3.26
N LEU A 114 -3.57 19.06 -3.65
CA LEU A 114 -2.91 17.75 -3.55
C LEU A 114 -2.24 17.39 -4.87
N SER A 115 -1.18 16.61 -4.76
CA SER A 115 -0.46 16.05 -5.90
C SER A 115 -0.96 14.65 -6.30
N TYR A 116 -2.07 14.20 -5.71
CA TYR A 116 -2.74 12.93 -6.01
C TYR A 116 -4.25 13.07 -5.82
N ASP A 117 -5.01 12.20 -6.46
CA ASP A 117 -6.45 12.01 -6.25
C ASP A 117 -6.68 10.67 -5.51
N ALA A 118 -7.14 10.74 -4.27
CA ALA A 118 -7.34 9.56 -3.42
C ALA A 118 -8.33 8.53 -4.03
N ASN A 119 -9.23 8.97 -4.91
CA ASN A 119 -10.26 8.10 -5.50
C ASN A 119 -9.88 7.55 -6.89
N LYS A 120 -8.92 8.19 -7.59
CA LYS A 120 -8.59 7.84 -8.97
C LYS A 120 -7.22 7.18 -9.11
N ASP A 121 -6.23 7.64 -8.32
CA ASP A 121 -4.84 7.24 -8.51
C ASP A 121 -4.48 5.95 -7.77
N PHE A 122 -5.41 5.39 -6.99
CA PHE A 122 -5.19 4.18 -6.21
C PHE A 122 -6.30 3.16 -6.41
N THR A 123 -5.89 1.90 -6.55
CA THR A 123 -6.80 0.76 -6.54
C THR A 123 -6.86 0.19 -5.13
N PRO A 124 -8.00 0.25 -4.42
CA PRO A 124 -8.13 -0.32 -3.09
C PRO A 124 -8.12 -1.85 -3.16
N ILE A 125 -7.31 -2.49 -2.30
CA ILE A 125 -7.21 -3.95 -2.23
C ILE A 125 -8.08 -4.47 -1.09
N THR A 126 -7.81 -4.04 0.14
CA THR A 126 -8.55 -4.49 1.33
C THR A 126 -8.31 -3.57 2.53
N LEU A 127 -9.19 -3.66 3.52
CA LEU A 127 -8.99 -3.07 4.84
C LEU A 127 -8.12 -4.01 5.68
N ILE A 128 -6.88 -3.61 5.93
CA ILE A 128 -5.89 -4.43 6.65
C ILE A 128 -6.24 -4.55 8.14
N SER A 129 -6.49 -3.42 8.79
CA SER A 129 -6.80 -3.37 10.23
C SER A 129 -7.54 -2.11 10.64
N LYS A 130 -8.18 -2.17 11.81
CA LYS A 130 -8.71 -1.01 12.54
C LYS A 130 -7.91 -0.87 13.82
N VAL A 131 -7.19 0.24 13.96
CA VAL A 131 -6.34 0.50 15.12
C VAL A 131 -7.04 1.55 16.00
N PRO A 132 -7.54 1.21 17.19
CA PRO A 132 -8.13 2.19 18.09
C PRO A 132 -7.04 3.10 18.65
N SER A 133 -7.35 4.39 18.78
CA SER A 133 -6.46 5.35 19.42
C SER A 133 -6.79 5.47 20.90
N LEU A 134 -5.74 5.52 21.73
CA LEU A 134 -5.86 5.77 23.16
C LEU A 134 -5.18 7.09 23.51
N TYR A 135 -5.84 7.90 24.33
CA TYR A 135 -5.21 9.03 25.00
C TYR A 135 -4.48 8.52 26.25
N VAL A 136 -3.19 8.72 26.28
CA VAL A 136 -2.36 8.38 27.46
C VAL A 136 -1.66 9.63 27.95
N VAL A 137 -1.47 9.72 29.27
CA VAL A 137 -0.78 10.82 29.93
C VAL A 137 0.31 10.29 30.84
N HIS A 138 1.29 11.15 31.18
CA HIS A 138 2.30 10.78 32.15
C HIS A 138 1.63 10.55 33.52
N PRO A 139 2.08 9.56 34.32
CA PRO A 139 1.50 9.25 35.64
C PRO A 139 1.48 10.43 36.60
N ASP A 140 2.45 11.34 36.51
CA ASP A 140 2.55 12.52 37.37
C ASP A 140 1.51 13.60 37.05
N LEU A 141 0.81 13.49 35.92
CA LEU A 141 -0.26 14.43 35.62
C LEU A 141 -1.46 14.14 36.52
N PRO A 142 -1.97 15.12 37.29
CA PRO A 142 -2.97 14.88 38.33
C PRO A 142 -4.38 14.77 37.73
N VAL A 143 -4.57 13.81 36.82
CA VAL A 143 -5.85 13.56 36.12
C VAL A 143 -6.11 12.06 36.02
N LYS A 144 -7.36 11.63 36.21
CA LYS A 144 -7.76 10.22 36.20
C LYS A 144 -8.65 9.82 35.02
N ASN A 145 -9.16 10.78 34.28
CA ASN A 145 -10.06 10.57 33.17
C ASN A 145 -10.01 11.74 32.18
N LEU A 146 -10.66 11.58 31.02
CA LEU A 146 -10.64 12.58 29.96
C LEU A 146 -11.22 13.92 30.39
N LYS A 147 -12.29 13.91 31.21
CA LYS A 147 -12.91 15.16 31.70
C LYS A 147 -11.98 15.98 32.56
N GLU A 148 -11.26 15.34 33.48
CA GLU A 148 -10.24 15.97 34.29
C GLU A 148 -9.07 16.45 33.46
N PHE A 149 -8.63 15.66 32.48
CA PHE A 149 -7.59 16.07 31.54
C PHE A 149 -7.94 17.35 30.79
N VAL A 150 -9.16 17.42 30.22
CA VAL A 150 -9.64 18.63 29.51
C VAL A 150 -9.70 19.83 30.45
N ALA A 151 -10.22 19.66 31.68
CA ALA A 151 -10.26 20.74 32.68
C ALA A 151 -8.85 21.22 33.05
N TYR A 152 -7.93 20.29 33.26
CA TYR A 152 -6.54 20.62 33.56
C TYR A 152 -5.85 21.36 32.41
N ALA A 153 -6.06 20.90 31.17
CA ALA A 153 -5.48 21.54 29.99
C ALA A 153 -5.98 22.97 29.81
N LYS A 154 -7.29 23.22 30.03
CA LYS A 154 -7.89 24.56 29.99
C LYS A 154 -7.35 25.48 31.10
N ALA A 155 -7.09 24.96 32.28
CA ALA A 155 -6.50 25.71 33.39
C ALA A 155 -5.00 26.01 33.20
N ASN A 156 -4.31 25.30 32.28
CA ASN A 156 -2.88 25.42 32.08
C ASN A 156 -2.55 25.63 30.57
N PRO A 157 -3.00 26.70 29.93
CA PRO A 157 -2.79 26.93 28.52
C PRO A 157 -1.30 27.00 28.19
N GLY A 158 -0.90 26.34 27.12
CA GLY A 158 0.47 26.31 26.61
C GLY A 158 1.48 25.47 27.43
N LYS A 159 1.05 24.81 28.51
CA LYS A 159 1.96 24.00 29.33
C LYS A 159 2.03 22.51 28.95
N LEU A 160 1.07 22.03 28.20
CA LEU A 160 1.02 20.64 27.75
C LEU A 160 1.44 20.51 26.30
N ASN A 161 2.21 19.47 26.02
CA ASN A 161 2.54 19.04 24.66
C ASN A 161 2.04 17.61 24.45
N TYR A 162 1.78 17.23 23.21
CA TYR A 162 1.45 15.87 22.88
C TYR A 162 2.33 15.32 21.75
N GLY A 163 2.53 14.01 21.75
CA GLY A 163 3.25 13.28 20.71
C GLY A 163 2.29 12.51 19.79
N SER A 164 2.67 12.38 18.55
CA SER A 164 1.96 11.55 17.57
C SER A 164 2.95 10.95 16.56
N ALA A 165 2.47 10.10 15.65
CA ALA A 165 3.30 9.55 14.58
C ALA A 165 3.55 10.57 13.42
N GLY A 166 3.30 11.85 13.65
CA GLY A 166 3.48 12.94 12.70
C GLY A 166 2.18 13.60 12.28
N ASN A 167 2.28 14.75 11.61
CA ASN A 167 1.13 15.51 11.12
C ASN A 167 0.27 14.65 10.18
N GLY A 168 -1.05 14.73 10.33
CA GLY A 168 -2.02 13.94 9.57
C GLY A 168 -2.16 12.48 10.03
N SER A 169 -1.35 12.00 10.99
CA SER A 169 -1.54 10.67 11.59
C SER A 169 -2.82 10.59 12.40
N ALA A 170 -3.32 9.37 12.67
CA ALA A 170 -4.53 9.17 13.47
C ALA A 170 -4.42 9.82 14.87
N GLY A 171 -3.26 9.69 15.51
CA GLY A 171 -3.00 10.32 16.81
C GLY A 171 -3.05 11.84 16.75
N HIS A 172 -2.46 12.44 15.71
CA HIS A 172 -2.55 13.89 15.52
C HIS A 172 -4.01 14.34 15.31
N LEU A 173 -4.72 13.72 14.38
CA LEU A 173 -6.11 14.05 14.09
C LEU A 173 -7.02 13.87 15.31
N ALA A 174 -6.81 12.83 16.12
CA ALA A 174 -7.56 12.57 17.33
C ALA A 174 -7.37 13.71 18.36
N PHE A 175 -6.13 14.18 18.55
CA PHE A 175 -5.86 15.31 19.46
C PHE A 175 -6.43 16.64 18.93
N GLU A 176 -6.29 16.92 17.64
CA GLU A 176 -6.88 18.13 17.06
C GLU A 176 -8.41 18.11 17.14
N TYR A 177 -9.03 16.95 16.94
CA TYR A 177 -10.47 16.79 17.15
C TYR A 177 -10.87 17.01 18.61
N LEU A 178 -10.12 16.42 19.57
CA LEU A 178 -10.35 16.67 21.00
C LEU A 178 -10.28 18.17 21.35
N LYS A 179 -9.27 18.88 20.84
CA LYS A 179 -9.12 20.32 21.04
C LYS A 179 -10.31 21.13 20.49
N MET A 180 -10.87 20.67 19.36
CA MET A 180 -11.97 21.35 18.71
C MET A 180 -13.30 21.18 19.46
N VAL A 181 -13.53 20.02 20.08
CA VAL A 181 -14.82 19.68 20.75
C VAL A 181 -14.80 19.92 22.26
N SER A 182 -13.69 20.27 22.84
CA SER A 182 -13.55 20.55 24.28
C SER A 182 -13.33 22.03 24.56
#